data_39a485b6258f6fe2ccb19543901ca9e6
#
_entry.id   39a485b6258f6fe2ccb19543901ca9e6
#
_cell.length_a   1.000
_cell.length_b   1.000
_cell.length_c   1.000
_cell.angle_alpha   90.00
_cell.angle_beta   90.00
_cell.angle_gamma   90.00
#
_symmetry.space_group_name_H-M   'P 1'
#
loop_
_entity.id
_entity.type
_entity.pdbx_description
1 polymer ?
#
loop_
_entity_poly.entity_id
_entity_poly.type
_entity_poly.pdbx_seq_one_letter_code
_entity_poly.pdbx_strand_id
1 'polypeptide(L)'
;DEEQPQRVGVIFDAKGKTFRHDMYPQYKAQRPPMPDDLRVQIEPLHALIRALGIPLHSVPGIEADDVIGTLAKRASAEGYRVLISTGDKDMAQLVDEDVSLINTMNDARMNVQGVVEKFGVEPQQIIDYLALMGDKVDNIPGVPSVGPKTAVKWLQQYQTMQGIIDHADEVKGKIGDKLRAALADLPMSYNLATIKCDCDLTFAIDDLQLSLIHI
;
A
#
# COMPACT_ATOMS: atom_id res chain seq x y z
N ASP A 1 -1.87 -8.49 -22.71
CA ASP A 1 -2.82 -9.16 -23.65
C ASP A 1 -3.64 -10.28 -23.01
N GLU A 2 -3.20 -10.87 -21.87
CA GLU A 2 -3.95 -11.94 -21.20
C GLU A 2 -5.19 -11.42 -20.46
N GLU A 3 -5.10 -10.26 -19.82
CA GLU A 3 -6.17 -9.73 -18.95
C GLU A 3 -7.29 -9.03 -19.73
N GLN A 4 -7.00 -8.50 -20.92
CA GLN A 4 -7.94 -7.73 -21.76
C GLN A 4 -8.77 -6.72 -20.97
N PRO A 5 -8.13 -5.80 -20.22
CA PRO A 5 -8.84 -4.90 -19.33
C PRO A 5 -9.68 -3.89 -20.14
N GLN A 6 -10.85 -3.55 -19.63
CA GLN A 6 -11.69 -2.51 -20.19
C GLN A 6 -11.12 -1.11 -19.89
N ARG A 7 -10.46 -0.98 -18.77
CA ARG A 7 -9.84 0.27 -18.28
C ARG A 7 -8.46 -0.02 -17.75
N VAL A 8 -7.52 0.85 -18.04
CA VAL A 8 -6.13 0.78 -17.52
C VAL A 8 -5.70 2.18 -17.12
N GLY A 9 -5.06 2.31 -15.99
CA GLY A 9 -4.43 3.55 -15.57
C GLY A 9 -3.02 3.28 -15.02
N VAL A 10 -2.11 4.17 -15.31
CA VAL A 10 -0.77 4.17 -14.72
C VAL A 10 -0.68 5.35 -13.78
N ILE A 11 -0.33 5.07 -12.52
CA ILE A 11 -0.25 6.07 -11.47
C ILE A 11 1.21 6.22 -11.06
N PHE A 12 1.68 7.47 -11.01
CA PHE A 12 3.02 7.82 -10.55
C PHE A 12 2.94 8.71 -9.32
N ASP A 13 3.92 8.60 -8.45
CA ASP A 13 4.13 9.56 -7.38
C ASP A 13 4.38 10.96 -7.96
N ALA A 14 3.68 11.96 -7.42
CA ALA A 14 3.98 13.34 -7.70
C ALA A 14 5.22 13.79 -6.91
N LYS A 15 5.92 14.80 -7.42
CA LYS A 15 7.03 15.42 -6.68
C LYS A 15 6.51 16.18 -5.47
N GLY A 16 7.22 16.03 -4.34
CA GLY A 16 6.94 16.82 -3.15
C GLY A 16 6.61 15.98 -1.93
N LYS A 17 6.21 16.68 -0.86
CA LYS A 17 5.77 16.05 0.38
C LYS A 17 4.31 15.63 0.27
N THR A 18 3.97 14.58 1.01
CA THR A 18 2.60 14.09 1.14
C THR A 18 2.10 14.34 2.57
N PHE A 19 0.80 14.15 2.82
CA PHE A 19 0.22 14.31 4.16
C PHE A 19 0.91 13.44 5.23
N ARG A 20 1.56 12.32 4.84
CA ARG A 20 2.34 11.50 5.77
C ARG A 20 3.57 12.24 6.32
N HIS A 21 4.19 13.12 5.54
CA HIS A 21 5.30 13.95 6.02
C HIS A 21 4.84 15.01 7.02
N ASP A 22 3.59 15.49 6.91
CA ASP A 22 3.01 16.41 7.89
C ASP A 22 2.66 15.68 9.20
N MET A 23 2.21 14.43 9.10
CA MET A 23 1.94 13.56 10.23
C MET A 23 3.23 13.12 10.96
N TYR A 24 4.27 12.77 10.19
CA TYR A 24 5.54 12.31 10.70
C TYR A 24 6.70 12.83 9.84
N PRO A 25 7.38 13.92 10.26
CA PRO A 25 8.43 14.56 9.46
C PRO A 25 9.61 13.65 9.08
N GLN A 26 9.80 12.55 9.83
CA GLN A 26 10.84 11.58 9.54
C GLN A 26 10.41 10.47 8.56
N TYR A 27 9.16 10.48 8.10
CA TYR A 27 8.66 9.54 7.11
C TYR A 27 9.53 9.58 5.85
N LYS A 28 10.04 8.44 5.42
CA LYS A 28 10.94 8.28 4.25
C LYS A 28 12.23 9.14 4.29
N ALA A 29 12.58 9.79 5.42
CA ALA A 29 13.69 10.73 5.51
C ALA A 29 15.07 10.09 5.23
N GLN A 30 15.21 8.79 5.40
CA GLN A 30 16.44 8.05 5.17
C GLN A 30 16.56 7.47 3.75
N ARG A 31 15.53 7.63 2.90
CA ARG A 31 15.60 7.17 1.52
C ARG A 31 16.64 7.97 0.74
N PRO A 32 17.58 7.33 0.04
CA PRO A 32 18.49 8.05 -0.81
C PRO A 32 17.73 8.75 -1.94
N PRO A 33 18.23 9.89 -2.45
CA PRO A 33 17.64 10.53 -3.61
C PRO A 33 17.68 9.59 -4.82
N MET A 34 16.72 9.76 -5.72
CA MET A 34 16.69 9.00 -6.97
C MET A 34 18.00 9.25 -7.76
N PRO A 35 18.69 8.18 -8.20
CA PRO A 35 19.87 8.33 -9.07
C PRO A 35 19.56 9.14 -10.33
N ASP A 36 20.50 9.96 -10.78
CA ASP A 36 20.32 10.82 -11.95
C ASP A 36 20.03 10.01 -13.22
N ASP A 37 20.67 8.86 -13.39
CA ASP A 37 20.46 7.95 -14.52
C ASP A 37 19.01 7.44 -14.59
N LEU A 38 18.35 7.28 -13.45
CA LEU A 38 16.94 6.90 -13.39
C LEU A 38 16.03 8.11 -13.61
N ARG A 39 16.39 9.26 -13.03
CA ARG A 39 15.61 10.50 -13.12
C ARG A 39 15.40 10.94 -14.57
N VAL A 40 16.43 10.84 -15.42
CA VAL A 40 16.35 11.24 -16.83
C VAL A 40 15.46 10.32 -17.66
N GLN A 41 15.14 9.12 -17.18
CA GLN A 41 14.28 8.15 -17.87
C GLN A 41 12.79 8.37 -17.61
N ILE A 42 12.41 9.12 -16.57
CA ILE A 42 11.00 9.27 -16.17
C ILE A 42 10.19 9.97 -17.25
N GLU A 43 10.67 11.11 -17.76
CA GLU A 43 9.93 11.87 -18.78
C GLU A 43 9.77 11.10 -20.10
N PRO A 44 10.81 10.45 -20.66
CA PRO A 44 10.66 9.55 -21.79
C PRO A 44 9.66 8.40 -21.53
N LEU A 45 9.68 7.82 -20.33
CA LEU A 45 8.72 6.76 -19.94
C LEU A 45 7.28 7.30 -19.93
N HIS A 46 7.05 8.46 -19.34
CA HIS A 46 5.74 9.11 -19.35
C HIS A 46 5.25 9.40 -20.78
N ALA A 47 6.15 9.89 -21.63
CA ALA A 47 5.84 10.15 -23.04
C ALA A 47 5.46 8.86 -23.77
N LEU A 48 6.17 7.77 -23.52
CA LEU A 48 5.87 6.46 -24.11
C LEU A 48 4.51 5.96 -23.66
N ILE A 49 4.19 6.00 -22.35
CA ILE A 49 2.90 5.55 -21.82
C ILE A 49 1.75 6.33 -22.44
N ARG A 50 1.89 7.65 -22.56
CA ARG A 50 0.87 8.50 -23.23
C ARG A 50 0.75 8.18 -24.73
N ALA A 51 1.87 7.94 -25.42
CA ALA A 51 1.86 7.55 -26.83
C ALA A 51 1.20 6.19 -27.07
N LEU A 52 1.20 5.31 -26.08
CA LEU A 52 0.46 4.04 -26.10
C LEU A 52 -1.05 4.22 -25.81
N GLY A 53 -1.53 5.44 -25.61
CA GLY A 53 -2.92 5.73 -25.29
C GLY A 53 -3.34 5.31 -23.89
N ILE A 54 -2.39 5.08 -22.99
CA ILE A 54 -2.67 4.67 -21.60
C ILE A 54 -2.76 5.93 -20.73
N PRO A 55 -3.89 6.14 -20.01
CA PRO A 55 -4.01 7.23 -19.05
C PRO A 55 -2.94 7.15 -17.97
N LEU A 56 -2.25 8.27 -17.77
CA LEU A 56 -1.20 8.42 -16.78
C LEU A 56 -1.50 9.60 -15.88
N HIS A 57 -1.59 9.33 -14.56
CA HIS A 57 -1.92 10.32 -13.55
C HIS A 57 -0.86 10.39 -12.46
N SER A 58 -0.71 11.57 -11.88
CA SER A 58 0.02 11.82 -10.64
C SER A 58 -0.68 12.96 -9.89
N VAL A 59 -0.87 12.81 -8.59
CA VAL A 59 -1.65 13.77 -7.79
C VAL A 59 -0.75 14.36 -6.70
N PRO A 60 -0.50 15.68 -6.69
CA PRO A 60 0.33 16.31 -5.69
C PRO A 60 -0.25 16.14 -4.26
N GLY A 61 0.63 15.93 -3.29
CA GLY A 61 0.26 15.86 -1.88
C GLY A 61 -0.22 14.50 -1.38
N ILE A 62 -0.42 13.53 -2.28
CA ILE A 62 -0.75 12.13 -1.96
C ILE A 62 0.18 11.18 -2.69
N GLU A 63 0.30 9.96 -2.21
CA GLU A 63 1.15 8.94 -2.83
C GLU A 63 0.37 8.17 -3.91
N ALA A 64 1.09 7.58 -4.85
CA ALA A 64 0.50 6.75 -5.89
C ALA A 64 -0.38 5.64 -5.30
N ASP A 65 0.04 5.06 -4.17
CA ASP A 65 -0.68 4.01 -3.45
C ASP A 65 -2.08 4.46 -2.99
N ASP A 66 -2.19 5.70 -2.50
CA ASP A 66 -3.47 6.29 -2.06
C ASP A 66 -4.40 6.54 -3.26
N VAL A 67 -3.84 6.97 -4.38
CA VAL A 67 -4.60 7.15 -5.63
C VAL A 67 -5.11 5.80 -6.13
N ILE A 68 -4.23 4.78 -6.18
CA ILE A 68 -4.58 3.42 -6.59
C ILE A 68 -5.64 2.83 -5.65
N GLY A 69 -5.47 2.96 -4.33
CA GLY A 69 -6.44 2.47 -3.35
C GLY A 69 -7.82 3.14 -3.51
N THR A 70 -7.82 4.45 -3.75
CA THR A 70 -9.07 5.20 -4.00
C THR A 70 -9.76 4.73 -5.27
N LEU A 71 -9.01 4.56 -6.37
CA LEU A 71 -9.55 4.07 -7.64
C LEU A 71 -10.05 2.63 -7.53
N ALA A 72 -9.27 1.76 -6.87
CA ALA A 72 -9.65 0.36 -6.67
C ALA A 72 -10.97 0.24 -5.90
N LYS A 73 -11.11 1.00 -4.81
CA LYS A 73 -12.35 1.01 -4.02
C LYS A 73 -13.54 1.56 -4.79
N ARG A 74 -13.36 2.63 -5.58
CA ARG A 74 -14.42 3.18 -6.44
C ARG A 74 -14.83 2.18 -7.50
N ALA A 75 -13.85 1.56 -8.20
CA ALA A 75 -14.12 0.58 -9.24
C ALA A 75 -14.83 -0.66 -8.70
N SER A 76 -14.40 -1.20 -7.57
CA SER A 76 -15.08 -2.32 -6.91
C SER A 76 -16.54 -1.95 -6.55
N ALA A 77 -16.79 -0.75 -6.02
CA ALA A 77 -18.14 -0.27 -5.71
C ALA A 77 -19.04 -0.13 -6.96
N GLU A 78 -18.45 0.09 -8.14
CA GLU A 78 -19.14 0.11 -9.43
C GLU A 78 -19.29 -1.29 -10.08
N GLY A 79 -18.82 -2.35 -9.38
CA GLY A 79 -18.93 -3.74 -9.84
C GLY A 79 -17.81 -4.19 -10.79
N TYR A 80 -16.71 -3.46 -10.87
CA TYR A 80 -15.53 -3.89 -11.62
C TYR A 80 -14.67 -4.84 -10.80
N ARG A 81 -14.10 -5.84 -11.46
CA ARG A 81 -12.96 -6.58 -10.92
C ARG A 81 -11.69 -5.78 -11.16
N VAL A 82 -10.90 -5.60 -10.13
CA VAL A 82 -9.71 -4.76 -10.14
C VAL A 82 -8.46 -5.63 -10.03
N LEU A 83 -7.52 -5.41 -10.93
CA LEU A 83 -6.19 -6.02 -10.88
C LEU A 83 -5.14 -4.93 -10.71
N ILE A 84 -4.47 -4.89 -9.57
CA ILE A 84 -3.38 -3.94 -9.28
C ILE A 84 -2.05 -4.60 -9.61
N SER A 85 -1.33 -4.05 -10.58
CA SER A 85 0.03 -4.49 -10.91
C SER A 85 1.03 -3.78 -10.00
N THR A 86 1.59 -4.52 -9.05
CA THR A 86 2.53 -3.99 -8.07
C THR A 86 3.47 -5.06 -7.51
N GLY A 87 4.67 -4.64 -7.12
CA GLY A 87 5.58 -5.45 -6.28
C GLY A 87 5.51 -5.09 -4.80
N ASP A 88 4.72 -4.07 -4.45
CA ASP A 88 4.64 -3.59 -3.08
C ASP A 88 3.74 -4.49 -2.22
N LYS A 89 4.30 -4.92 -1.09
CA LYS A 89 3.61 -5.77 -0.10
C LYS A 89 2.46 -5.04 0.60
N ASP A 90 2.55 -3.72 0.71
CA ASP A 90 1.61 -2.90 1.48
C ASP A 90 0.26 -2.80 0.78
N MET A 91 0.24 -2.96 -0.56
CA MET A 91 -0.97 -3.08 -1.36
C MET A 91 -1.83 -4.30 -1.02
N ALA A 92 -1.30 -5.29 -0.28
CA ALA A 92 -2.07 -6.46 0.15
C ALA A 92 -3.27 -6.08 1.05
N GLN A 93 -3.24 -4.91 1.69
CA GLN A 93 -4.37 -4.38 2.46
C GLN A 93 -5.60 -4.02 1.60
N LEU A 94 -5.42 -3.86 0.29
CA LEU A 94 -6.50 -3.53 -0.65
C LEU A 94 -7.20 -4.75 -1.21
N VAL A 95 -6.66 -5.95 -0.98
CA VAL A 95 -7.19 -7.20 -1.54
C VAL A 95 -8.52 -7.57 -0.87
N ASP A 96 -9.50 -7.86 -1.70
CA ASP A 96 -10.81 -8.38 -1.30
C ASP A 96 -11.36 -9.35 -2.38
N GLU A 97 -12.67 -9.55 -2.44
CA GLU A 97 -13.32 -10.43 -3.43
C GLU A 97 -13.20 -9.90 -4.87
N ASP A 98 -13.15 -8.57 -5.04
CA ASP A 98 -13.11 -7.89 -6.33
C ASP A 98 -11.72 -7.34 -6.68
N VAL A 99 -10.86 -7.15 -5.69
CA VAL A 99 -9.52 -6.57 -5.85
C VAL A 99 -8.44 -7.63 -5.64
N SER A 100 -7.58 -7.80 -6.63
CA SER A 100 -6.43 -8.70 -6.57
C SER A 100 -5.15 -8.00 -7.03
N LEU A 101 -3.99 -8.56 -6.68
CA LEU A 101 -2.68 -8.05 -7.08
C LEU A 101 -2.01 -8.99 -8.07
N ILE A 102 -1.15 -8.42 -8.91
CA ILE A 102 -0.21 -9.16 -9.74
C ILE A 102 1.17 -8.52 -9.65
N ASN A 103 2.20 -9.33 -9.44
CA ASN A 103 3.58 -8.89 -9.62
C ASN A 103 4.08 -9.37 -10.98
N THR A 104 4.13 -8.48 -11.96
CA THR A 104 4.51 -8.80 -13.34
C THR A 104 5.98 -9.17 -13.51
N MET A 105 6.83 -9.00 -12.48
CA MET A 105 8.23 -9.43 -12.56
C MET A 105 8.40 -10.94 -12.37
N ASN A 106 7.48 -11.59 -11.66
CA ASN A 106 7.53 -13.03 -11.38
C ASN A 106 6.18 -13.73 -11.61
N ASP A 107 5.24 -13.02 -12.21
CA ASP A 107 3.89 -13.46 -12.54
C ASP A 107 3.08 -13.98 -11.33
N ALA A 108 3.45 -13.54 -10.13
CA ALA A 108 2.79 -13.95 -8.90
C ALA A 108 1.49 -13.16 -8.72
N ARG A 109 0.38 -13.89 -8.66
CA ARG A 109 -0.96 -13.33 -8.35
C ARG A 109 -1.28 -13.50 -6.88
N MET A 110 -2.02 -12.54 -6.33
CA MET A 110 -2.42 -12.52 -4.93
C MET A 110 -3.87 -12.09 -4.81
N ASN A 111 -4.71 -13.01 -4.44
CA ASN A 111 -6.08 -12.81 -3.96
C ASN A 111 -6.11 -12.96 -2.43
N VAL A 112 -7.30 -12.99 -1.82
CA VAL A 112 -7.47 -13.15 -0.37
C VAL A 112 -6.70 -14.37 0.17
N GLN A 113 -6.85 -15.53 -0.48
CA GLN A 113 -6.13 -16.74 -0.09
C GLN A 113 -4.60 -16.56 -0.19
N GLY A 114 -4.11 -15.91 -1.25
CA GLY A 114 -2.68 -15.61 -1.44
C GLY A 114 -2.13 -14.66 -0.39
N VAL A 115 -2.93 -13.71 0.13
CA VAL A 115 -2.54 -12.86 1.26
C VAL A 115 -2.36 -13.72 2.52
N VAL A 116 -3.33 -14.57 2.84
CA VAL A 116 -3.26 -15.46 4.01
C VAL A 116 -2.05 -16.41 3.91
N GLU A 117 -1.81 -17.00 2.75
CA GLU A 117 -0.66 -17.90 2.54
C GLU A 117 0.69 -17.17 2.70
N LYS A 118 0.79 -15.94 2.22
CA LYS A 118 2.03 -15.17 2.25
C LYS A 118 2.32 -14.52 3.59
N PHE A 119 1.30 -13.91 4.21
CA PHE A 119 1.47 -13.10 5.42
C PHE A 119 1.01 -13.80 6.70
N GLY A 120 0.16 -14.82 6.60
CA GLY A 120 -0.43 -15.53 7.75
C GLY A 120 -1.55 -14.76 8.45
N VAL A 121 -2.06 -13.71 7.81
CA VAL A 121 -3.16 -12.86 8.29
C VAL A 121 -4.12 -12.55 7.13
N GLU A 122 -5.36 -12.19 7.46
CA GLU A 122 -6.35 -11.74 6.48
C GLU A 122 -6.01 -10.34 5.91
N PRO A 123 -6.48 -9.99 4.71
CA PRO A 123 -6.26 -8.65 4.13
C PRO A 123 -6.62 -7.50 5.08
N GLN A 124 -7.72 -7.64 5.83
CA GLN A 124 -8.17 -6.64 6.79
C GLN A 124 -7.21 -6.44 7.97
N GLN A 125 -6.31 -7.40 8.21
CA GLN A 125 -5.29 -7.34 9.27
C GLN A 125 -3.92 -6.88 8.77
N ILE A 126 -3.75 -6.62 7.46
CA ILE A 126 -2.47 -6.23 6.89
C ILE A 126 -1.97 -4.90 7.48
N ILE A 127 -2.86 -3.93 7.69
CA ILE A 127 -2.47 -2.64 8.30
C ILE A 127 -1.96 -2.86 9.72
N ASP A 128 -2.68 -3.63 10.53
CA ASP A 128 -2.26 -3.98 11.89
C ASP A 128 -0.91 -4.71 11.89
N TYR A 129 -0.74 -5.66 10.97
CA TYR A 129 0.48 -6.42 10.79
C TYR A 129 1.67 -5.52 10.46
N LEU A 130 1.50 -4.58 9.52
CA LEU A 130 2.53 -3.62 9.12
C LEU A 130 2.86 -2.63 10.26
N ALA A 131 1.84 -2.11 10.94
CA ALA A 131 2.02 -1.20 12.05
C ALA A 131 2.79 -1.83 13.23
N LEU A 132 2.51 -3.11 13.53
CA LEU A 132 3.22 -3.84 14.59
C LEU A 132 4.70 -4.07 14.25
N MET A 133 5.01 -4.38 13.00
CA MET A 133 6.39 -4.64 12.58
C MET A 133 7.17 -3.35 12.31
N GLY A 134 6.48 -2.28 11.92
CA GLY A 134 7.07 -1.09 11.34
C GLY A 134 7.68 -1.35 9.96
N ASP A 135 8.15 -0.30 9.32
CA ASP A 135 8.89 -0.38 8.07
C ASP A 135 10.15 0.48 8.11
N LYS A 136 11.31 -0.18 7.96
CA LYS A 136 12.60 0.52 7.98
C LYS A 136 12.84 1.34 6.71
N VAL A 137 12.26 0.95 5.59
CA VAL A 137 12.43 1.64 4.31
C VAL A 137 11.67 2.96 4.33
N ASP A 138 10.48 2.96 4.95
CA ASP A 138 9.63 4.13 5.08
C ASP A 138 9.81 4.87 6.41
N ASN A 139 10.69 4.33 7.26
CA ASN A 139 10.94 4.85 8.61
C ASN A 139 9.67 4.87 9.48
N ILE A 140 8.79 3.88 9.30
CA ILE A 140 7.61 3.71 10.13
C ILE A 140 8.02 2.96 11.39
N PRO A 141 7.85 3.55 12.59
CA PRO A 141 8.15 2.85 13.83
C PRO A 141 7.17 1.67 14.02
N GLY A 142 7.68 0.60 14.59
CA GLY A 142 6.87 -0.53 15.01
C GLY A 142 7.25 -0.94 16.42
N VAL A 143 6.78 -2.08 16.89
CA VAL A 143 7.22 -2.64 18.17
C VAL A 143 8.63 -3.22 18.01
N PRO A 144 9.64 -2.75 18.74
CA PRO A 144 11.01 -3.22 18.59
C PRO A 144 11.14 -4.74 18.77
N SER A 145 11.79 -5.40 17.81
CA SER A 145 11.98 -6.85 17.74
C SER A 145 10.71 -7.68 17.44
N VAL A 146 9.62 -7.06 17.09
CA VAL A 146 8.47 -7.74 16.49
C VAL A 146 8.75 -7.94 15.02
N GLY A 147 8.64 -9.19 14.59
CA GLY A 147 8.71 -9.60 13.20
C GLY A 147 7.45 -10.39 12.81
N PRO A 148 7.41 -10.93 11.58
CA PRO A 148 6.23 -11.59 11.02
C PRO A 148 5.59 -12.61 11.97
N LYS A 149 6.38 -13.52 12.52
CA LYS A 149 5.86 -14.59 13.40
C LYS A 149 5.19 -14.06 14.66
N THR A 150 5.72 -12.99 15.25
CA THR A 150 5.16 -12.41 16.47
C THR A 150 3.91 -11.60 16.15
N ALA A 151 3.93 -10.80 15.07
CA ALA A 151 2.77 -10.04 14.62
C ALA A 151 1.59 -10.97 14.30
N VAL A 152 1.82 -12.03 13.51
CA VAL A 152 0.81 -13.05 13.20
C VAL A 152 0.24 -13.68 14.46
N LYS A 153 1.12 -14.14 15.39
CA LYS A 153 0.68 -14.75 16.64
C LYS A 153 -0.23 -13.82 17.45
N TRP A 154 0.13 -12.55 17.56
CA TRP A 154 -0.66 -11.58 18.30
C TRP A 154 -1.99 -11.29 17.61
N LEU A 155 -2.00 -11.14 16.28
CA LEU A 155 -3.22 -10.91 15.51
C LEU A 155 -4.15 -12.12 15.53
N GLN A 156 -3.64 -13.34 15.55
CA GLN A 156 -4.45 -14.54 15.76
C GLN A 156 -5.09 -14.59 17.16
N GLN A 157 -4.39 -14.10 18.18
CA GLN A 157 -4.87 -14.11 19.56
C GLN A 157 -5.82 -12.94 19.87
N TYR A 158 -5.51 -11.74 19.43
CA TYR A 158 -6.19 -10.50 19.80
C TYR A 158 -6.96 -9.85 18.65
N GLN A 159 -6.89 -10.41 17.45
CA GLN A 159 -7.60 -10.06 16.21
C GLN A 159 -7.18 -8.73 15.58
N THR A 160 -6.99 -7.67 16.36
CA THR A 160 -6.65 -6.32 15.87
C THR A 160 -5.52 -5.71 16.68
N MET A 161 -4.89 -4.68 16.14
CA MET A 161 -3.91 -3.89 16.88
C MET A 161 -4.51 -3.28 18.15
N GLN A 162 -5.77 -2.80 18.08
CA GLN A 162 -6.44 -2.30 19.28
C GLN A 162 -6.61 -3.39 20.33
N GLY A 163 -7.00 -4.60 19.93
CA GLY A 163 -7.06 -5.75 20.85
C GLY A 163 -5.70 -6.08 21.48
N ILE A 164 -4.61 -5.93 20.73
CA ILE A 164 -3.25 -6.10 21.26
C ILE A 164 -2.90 -5.00 22.27
N ILE A 165 -3.28 -3.75 21.99
CA ILE A 165 -3.08 -2.60 22.89
C ILE A 165 -3.84 -2.81 24.20
N ASP A 166 -5.10 -3.20 24.12
CA ASP A 166 -5.96 -3.40 25.28
C ASP A 166 -5.49 -4.53 26.19
N HIS A 167 -4.78 -5.53 25.63
CA HIS A 167 -4.25 -6.67 26.35
C HIS A 167 -2.71 -6.66 26.49
N ALA A 168 -2.08 -5.49 26.32
CA ALA A 168 -0.61 -5.37 26.33
C ALA A 168 0.04 -5.84 27.64
N ASP A 169 -0.68 -5.76 28.76
CA ASP A 169 -0.21 -6.22 30.08
C ASP A 169 -0.21 -7.76 30.21
N GLU A 170 -0.97 -8.46 29.37
CA GLU A 170 -0.96 -9.92 29.34
C GLU A 170 0.26 -10.48 28.60
N VAL A 171 0.91 -9.67 27.75
CA VAL A 171 2.09 -10.07 26.99
C VAL A 171 3.32 -10.06 27.92
N LYS A 172 3.78 -11.27 28.27
CA LYS A 172 4.87 -11.44 29.24
C LYS A 172 6.26 -11.32 28.61
N GLY A 173 7.23 -11.04 29.47
CA GLY A 173 8.64 -11.03 29.14
C GLY A 173 9.09 -9.79 28.35
N LYS A 174 10.34 -9.79 27.90
CA LYS A 174 11.00 -8.64 27.25
C LYS A 174 10.23 -8.11 26.02
N ILE A 175 9.48 -8.97 25.33
CA ILE A 175 8.69 -8.52 24.17
C ILE A 175 7.45 -7.74 24.62
N GLY A 176 6.84 -8.12 25.75
CA GLY A 176 5.74 -7.37 26.35
C GLY A 176 6.19 -5.99 26.84
N ASP A 177 7.41 -5.90 27.44
CA ASP A 177 7.98 -4.61 27.85
C ASP A 177 8.17 -3.68 26.64
N LYS A 178 8.66 -4.23 25.52
CA LYS A 178 8.82 -3.49 24.26
C LYS A 178 7.48 -3.06 23.66
N LEU A 179 6.44 -3.92 23.71
CA LEU A 179 5.11 -3.57 23.29
C LEU A 179 4.57 -2.39 24.10
N ARG A 180 4.62 -2.47 25.44
CA ARG A 180 4.17 -1.38 26.34
C ARG A 180 4.90 -0.08 26.09
N ALA A 181 6.20 -0.14 25.83
CA ALA A 181 6.99 1.04 25.48
C ALA A 181 6.62 1.67 24.14
N ALA A 182 6.09 0.88 23.18
CA ALA A 182 5.72 1.33 21.85
C ALA A 182 4.24 1.76 21.71
N LEU A 183 3.41 1.57 22.74
CA LEU A 183 1.96 1.80 22.64
C LEU A 183 1.59 3.21 22.14
N ALA A 184 2.35 4.23 22.54
CA ALA A 184 2.11 5.60 22.14
C ALA A 184 2.33 5.85 20.62
N ASP A 185 3.23 5.07 20.00
CA ASP A 185 3.61 5.24 18.60
C ASP A 185 2.75 4.40 17.64
N LEU A 186 2.10 3.34 18.13
CA LEU A 186 1.33 2.41 17.30
C LEU A 186 0.19 3.06 16.50
N PRO A 187 -0.60 4.00 17.04
CA PRO A 187 -1.64 4.68 16.26
C PRO A 187 -1.06 5.49 15.09
N MET A 188 0.09 6.15 15.29
CA MET A 188 0.80 6.85 14.21
C MET A 188 1.30 5.85 13.16
N SER A 189 1.92 4.75 13.57
CA SER A 189 2.40 3.70 12.67
C SER A 189 1.28 3.09 11.84
N TYR A 190 0.13 2.87 12.46
CA TYR A 190 -1.08 2.40 11.76
C TYR A 190 -1.52 3.38 10.68
N ASN A 191 -1.62 4.67 11.03
CA ASN A 191 -2.03 5.71 10.08
C ASN A 191 -1.02 5.89 8.93
N LEU A 192 0.29 5.77 9.20
CA LEU A 192 1.33 5.84 8.18
C LEU A 192 1.28 4.65 7.23
N ALA A 193 1.00 3.43 7.73
CA ALA A 193 0.89 2.22 6.95
C ALA A 193 -0.44 2.11 6.17
N THR A 194 -1.45 2.89 6.56
CA THR A 194 -2.78 2.84 5.92
C THR A 194 -2.75 3.56 4.58
N ILE A 195 -3.18 2.85 3.53
CA ILE A 195 -3.46 3.43 2.22
C ILE A 195 -4.80 4.17 2.30
N LYS A 196 -4.80 5.45 1.96
CA LYS A 196 -6.00 6.28 1.96
C LYS A 196 -6.82 5.99 0.71
N CYS A 197 -8.07 5.53 0.90
CA CYS A 197 -8.96 5.10 -0.19
C CYS A 197 -10.12 6.07 -0.47
N ASP A 198 -10.05 7.29 0.04
CA ASP A 198 -11.08 8.33 -0.07
C ASP A 198 -10.50 9.67 -0.53
N CYS A 199 -9.42 9.63 -1.31
CA CYS A 199 -8.77 10.83 -1.84
C CYS A 199 -9.69 11.59 -2.79
N ASP A 200 -9.62 12.94 -2.75
CA ASP A 200 -10.25 13.78 -3.75
C ASP A 200 -9.42 13.75 -5.03
N LEU A 201 -9.95 13.08 -6.06
CA LEU A 201 -9.32 12.93 -7.36
C LEU A 201 -10.08 13.74 -8.40
N THR A 202 -9.34 14.46 -9.25
CA THR A 202 -9.90 15.28 -10.34
C THR A 202 -10.31 14.47 -11.57
N PHE A 203 -10.19 13.15 -11.53
CA PHE A 203 -10.53 12.21 -12.59
C PHE A 203 -11.28 11.00 -12.01
N ALA A 204 -12.04 10.33 -12.88
CA ALA A 204 -12.92 9.23 -12.54
C ALA A 204 -12.45 7.91 -13.19
N ILE A 205 -13.12 6.81 -12.86
CA ILE A 205 -12.86 5.49 -13.46
C ILE A 205 -13.08 5.54 -15.00
N ASP A 206 -14.01 6.34 -15.47
CA ASP A 206 -14.29 6.47 -16.92
C ASP A 206 -13.15 7.14 -17.69
N ASP A 207 -12.32 7.95 -17.03
CA ASP A 207 -11.13 8.55 -17.63
C ASP A 207 -9.97 7.56 -17.85
N LEU A 208 -10.11 6.31 -17.36
CA LEU A 208 -9.12 5.24 -17.49
C LEU A 208 -9.34 4.36 -18.73
N GLN A 209 -10.11 4.82 -19.71
CA GLN A 209 -10.31 4.08 -20.95
C GLN A 209 -9.04 4.11 -21.81
N LEU A 210 -8.67 2.93 -22.33
CA LEU A 210 -7.59 2.83 -23.33
C LEU A 210 -8.04 3.54 -24.62
N SER A 211 -7.22 4.49 -25.07
CA SER A 211 -7.43 5.10 -26.39
C SER A 211 -6.87 4.17 -27.46
N LEU A 212 -7.73 3.38 -28.10
CA LEU A 212 -7.36 2.47 -29.19
C LEU A 212 -7.07 3.20 -30.54
N ILE A 213 -7.07 4.53 -30.54
CA ILE A 213 -6.87 5.32 -31.77
C ILE A 213 -5.40 5.25 -32.26
N HIS A 214 -4.49 4.74 -31.45
CA HIS A 214 -3.06 4.71 -31.75
C HIS A 214 -2.46 3.31 -31.94
N ILE A 215 -3.31 2.28 -32.08
CA ILE A 215 -2.87 0.91 -32.41
C ILE A 215 -3.19 0.60 -33.86
#